data_811bc72b3735091aadb9f8d3cfc49f54
#
_entry.id   811bc72b3735091aadb9f8d3cfc49f54
#
_cell.length_a   1.000
_cell.length_b   1.000
_cell.length_c   1.000
_cell.angle_alpha   90.00
_cell.angle_beta   90.00
_cell.angle_gamma   90.00
#
_symmetry.space_group_name_H-M   'P 1'
#
loop_
_entity.id
_entity.type
_entity.pdbx_description
1 polymer ?
#
loop_
_entity_poly.entity_id
_entity_poly.type
_entity_poly.pdbx_seq_one_letter_code
_entity_poly.pdbx_strand_id
1 'polypeptide(L)'
;DTYKTAVFGDGVLDITFSGDGKLSSLTVEKVERTANSKPAWWTIGDSTVQQNGSWAYTLNNTLSDYPKLSNVISAFYNSGQAGRQHRSYYTEGLLNNVLCGIKPGDVVSISGMGTNDTSSTKDEFKEYNNIYIDAIKAMGAKVILGSYTPTGNYGSTQDKGYDADNVLFKGMRTNSYDTAIREVYNERANDTNIIGFVDIGKIADNVMTNDVRTVYNTAIQSGKNEIEARAKAQER
;
A
#
# COMPACT_ATOMS: atom_id res chain seq x y z
N ASP A 1 -5.47 -2.71 33.26
CA ASP A 1 -5.61 -2.74 31.79
C ASP A 1 -4.59 -3.68 31.18
N THR A 2 -4.94 -4.33 30.10
CA THR A 2 -4.05 -5.23 29.36
C THR A 2 -3.78 -4.62 27.97
N TYR A 3 -2.51 -4.52 27.62
CA TYR A 3 -2.07 -4.04 26.30
C TYR A 3 -1.26 -5.12 25.61
N LYS A 4 -1.30 -5.13 24.27
CA LYS A 4 -0.44 -5.96 23.46
C LYS A 4 0.50 -5.07 22.66
N THR A 5 1.75 -5.43 22.60
CA THR A 5 2.74 -4.77 21.75
C THR A 5 3.62 -5.79 21.06
N ALA A 6 4.08 -5.47 19.85
CA ALA A 6 5.07 -6.26 19.16
C ALA A 6 6.46 -5.73 19.52
N VAL A 7 7.38 -6.65 19.82
CA VAL A 7 8.78 -6.34 20.05
C VAL A 7 9.58 -6.81 18.85
N PHE A 8 10.33 -5.91 18.22
CA PHE A 8 11.18 -6.18 17.06
C PHE A 8 12.44 -5.30 17.15
N GLY A 9 13.36 -5.46 16.20
CA GLY A 9 14.65 -4.76 16.23
C GLY A 9 15.65 -5.49 17.11
N ASP A 10 16.06 -4.89 18.19
CA ASP A 10 17.03 -5.46 19.15
C ASP A 10 16.43 -6.51 20.11
N GLY A 11 15.10 -6.70 20.05
CA GLY A 11 14.38 -7.64 20.92
C GLY A 11 14.17 -7.14 22.35
N VAL A 12 14.46 -5.87 22.63
CA VAL A 12 14.28 -5.25 23.94
C VAL A 12 12.92 -4.57 24.03
N LEU A 13 12.26 -4.72 25.15
CA LEU A 13 11.02 -4.02 25.49
C LEU A 13 11.32 -2.94 26.53
N ASP A 14 11.38 -1.69 26.08
CA ASP A 14 11.47 -0.55 26.96
C ASP A 14 10.07 -0.10 27.38
N ILE A 15 9.88 0.05 28.70
CA ILE A 15 8.61 0.50 29.26
C ILE A 15 8.85 1.78 30.03
N THR A 16 8.27 2.87 29.58
CA THR A 16 8.36 4.18 30.23
C THR A 16 7.03 4.55 30.85
N PHE A 17 7.04 4.93 32.10
CA PHE A 17 5.90 5.49 32.80
C PHE A 17 6.08 7.00 32.92
N SER A 18 5.05 7.74 32.61
CA SER A 18 5.03 9.21 32.72
C SER A 18 3.75 9.67 33.40
N GLY A 19 3.82 10.81 34.09
CA GLY A 19 2.69 11.40 34.84
C GLY A 19 2.70 11.05 36.33
N ASP A 20 1.65 11.48 37.03
CA ASP A 20 1.53 11.37 38.49
C ASP A 20 0.87 10.06 38.96
N GLY A 21 0.71 9.11 38.03
CA GLY A 21 0.08 7.82 38.31
C GLY A 21 0.94 6.92 39.21
N LYS A 22 0.30 6.09 40.03
CA LYS A 22 0.94 5.04 40.83
C LYS A 22 0.81 3.70 40.09
N LEU A 23 1.92 3.05 39.81
CA LEU A 23 1.92 1.68 39.33
C LEU A 23 1.96 0.74 40.53
N SER A 24 0.94 -0.11 40.69
CA SER A 24 0.90 -1.10 41.76
C SER A 24 1.57 -2.43 41.36
N SER A 25 1.47 -2.81 40.11
CA SER A 25 2.13 -4.00 39.58
C SER A 25 2.26 -3.91 38.06
N LEU A 26 3.23 -4.61 37.51
CA LEU A 26 3.42 -4.83 36.08
C LEU A 26 3.71 -6.30 35.83
N THR A 27 2.97 -6.91 34.91
CA THR A 27 3.27 -8.27 34.44
C THR A 27 3.49 -8.19 32.94
N VAL A 28 4.58 -8.79 32.47
CA VAL A 28 4.91 -8.92 31.05
C VAL A 28 4.87 -10.40 30.69
N GLU A 29 4.09 -10.72 29.70
CA GLU A 29 3.94 -12.09 29.20
C GLU A 29 4.27 -12.17 27.72
N LYS A 30 5.10 -13.14 27.34
CA LYS A 30 5.34 -13.47 25.96
C LYS A 30 4.17 -14.26 25.41
N VAL A 31 3.54 -13.75 24.35
CA VAL A 31 2.47 -14.43 23.66
C VAL A 31 3.06 -15.26 22.52
N GLU A 32 3.00 -16.57 22.63
CA GLU A 32 3.37 -17.47 21.55
C GLU A 32 2.33 -17.44 20.43
N ARG A 33 2.80 -17.44 19.19
CA ARG A 33 1.96 -17.38 18.00
C ARG A 33 2.13 -18.62 17.16
N THR A 34 1.01 -19.25 16.82
CA THR A 34 0.98 -20.42 15.95
C THR A 34 0.50 -20.00 14.57
N ALA A 35 1.17 -20.48 13.54
CA ALA A 35 0.76 -20.31 12.16
C ALA A 35 -0.65 -20.85 11.92
N ASN A 36 -1.41 -20.18 11.07
CA ASN A 36 -2.68 -20.70 10.59
C ASN A 36 -2.43 -21.83 9.57
N SER A 37 -3.41 -22.71 9.35
CA SER A 37 -3.37 -23.71 8.28
C SER A 37 -3.27 -23.11 6.88
N LYS A 38 -3.84 -21.92 6.70
CA LYS A 38 -3.68 -21.06 5.54
C LYS A 38 -3.27 -19.67 6.03
N PRO A 39 -2.35 -18.97 5.34
CA PRO A 39 -1.98 -17.61 5.71
C PRO A 39 -3.18 -16.65 5.62
N ALA A 40 -3.19 -15.63 6.46
CA ALA A 40 -3.98 -14.44 6.20
C ALA A 40 -3.18 -13.46 5.32
N TRP A 41 -3.87 -12.63 4.56
CA TRP A 41 -3.25 -11.54 3.82
C TRP A 41 -3.69 -10.21 4.44
N TRP A 42 -2.71 -9.45 4.88
CA TRP A 42 -2.86 -8.10 5.44
C TRP A 42 -2.39 -7.06 4.42
N THR A 43 -3.01 -5.90 4.38
CA THR A 43 -2.49 -4.79 3.60
C THR A 43 -2.35 -3.53 4.44
N ILE A 44 -1.20 -2.89 4.33
CA ILE A 44 -0.87 -1.59 4.91
C ILE A 44 -0.91 -0.56 3.79
N GLY A 45 -1.49 0.61 4.05
CA GLY A 45 -1.58 1.68 3.06
C GLY A 45 -2.29 2.91 3.63
N ASP A 46 -2.49 3.89 2.79
CA ASP A 46 -3.22 5.12 3.10
C ASP A 46 -4.70 5.06 2.62
N SER A 47 -5.29 6.22 2.30
CA SER A 47 -6.66 6.31 1.76
C SER A 47 -6.85 5.56 0.46
N THR A 48 -5.81 5.44 -0.37
CA THR A 48 -5.87 4.71 -1.66
C THR A 48 -6.07 3.21 -1.48
N VAL A 49 -5.85 2.71 -0.27
CA VAL A 49 -6.07 1.32 0.15
C VAL A 49 -7.33 1.19 1.01
N GLN A 50 -7.57 2.16 1.91
CA GLN A 50 -8.67 2.10 2.88
C GLN A 50 -10.04 2.38 2.28
N GLN A 51 -10.14 3.36 1.39
CA GLN A 51 -11.41 3.95 0.98
C GLN A 51 -12.30 3.00 0.19
N ASN A 52 -13.61 3.24 0.25
CA ASN A 52 -14.59 2.59 -0.60
C ASN A 52 -14.21 2.80 -2.09
N GLY A 53 -14.26 1.71 -2.85
CA GLY A 53 -13.82 1.68 -4.24
C GLY A 53 -12.33 1.41 -4.45
N SER A 54 -11.51 1.39 -3.38
CA SER A 54 -10.14 0.90 -3.49
C SER A 54 -10.10 -0.60 -3.76
N TRP A 55 -8.98 -1.07 -4.33
CA TRP A 55 -8.78 -2.50 -4.58
C TRP A 55 -8.88 -3.34 -3.30
N ALA A 56 -8.30 -2.84 -2.20
CA ALA A 56 -8.28 -3.56 -0.95
C ALA A 56 -9.64 -3.55 -0.24
N TYR A 57 -10.38 -2.45 -0.32
CA TYR A 57 -11.75 -2.39 0.17
C TYR A 57 -12.65 -3.38 -0.59
N THR A 58 -12.54 -3.39 -1.92
CA THR A 58 -13.30 -4.29 -2.78
C THR A 58 -12.95 -5.75 -2.46
N LEU A 59 -11.67 -6.10 -2.42
CA LEU A 59 -11.22 -7.46 -2.14
C LEU A 59 -11.69 -7.93 -0.75
N ASN A 60 -11.65 -7.06 0.27
CA ASN A 60 -12.11 -7.39 1.60
C ASN A 60 -13.58 -7.80 1.64
N ASN A 61 -14.41 -7.22 0.78
CA ASN A 61 -15.84 -7.49 0.71
C ASN A 61 -16.22 -8.60 -0.27
N THR A 62 -15.34 -8.94 -1.21
CA THR A 62 -15.63 -9.87 -2.31
C THR A 62 -14.62 -11.02 -2.41
N LEU A 63 -13.91 -11.33 -1.33
CA LEU A 63 -12.90 -12.38 -1.35
C LEU A 63 -13.43 -13.73 -1.83
N SER A 64 -14.68 -14.07 -1.50
CA SER A 64 -15.38 -15.28 -1.95
C SER A 64 -15.53 -15.37 -3.47
N ASP A 65 -15.56 -14.23 -4.15
CA ASP A 65 -15.73 -14.14 -5.61
C ASP A 65 -14.42 -14.48 -6.35
N TYR A 66 -13.33 -14.65 -5.59
CA TYR A 66 -12.00 -15.01 -6.09
C TYR A 66 -11.54 -16.39 -5.60
N PRO A 67 -12.09 -17.50 -6.14
CA PRO A 67 -11.82 -18.86 -5.64
C PRO A 67 -10.34 -19.22 -5.61
N LYS A 68 -9.54 -18.75 -6.60
CA LYS A 68 -8.10 -18.98 -6.63
C LYS A 68 -7.38 -18.37 -5.43
N LEU A 69 -7.86 -17.24 -4.94
CA LEU A 69 -7.28 -16.56 -3.78
C LEU A 69 -7.85 -17.12 -2.46
N SER A 70 -9.18 -17.24 -2.33
CA SER A 70 -9.83 -17.73 -1.12
C SER A 70 -9.49 -19.20 -0.81
N ASN A 71 -8.99 -19.95 -1.81
CA ASN A 71 -8.46 -21.29 -1.57
C ASN A 71 -7.06 -21.30 -0.94
N VAL A 72 -6.28 -20.24 -1.06
CA VAL A 72 -4.89 -20.17 -0.58
C VAL A 72 -4.70 -19.29 0.64
N ILE A 73 -5.62 -18.35 0.92
CA ILE A 73 -5.59 -17.52 2.13
C ILE A 73 -6.82 -17.80 3.01
N SER A 74 -6.66 -17.63 4.32
CA SER A 74 -7.75 -17.80 5.29
C SER A 74 -8.62 -16.56 5.44
N ALA A 75 -8.04 -15.38 5.28
CA ALA A 75 -8.70 -14.08 5.41
C ALA A 75 -7.90 -12.99 4.70
N PHE A 76 -8.57 -11.88 4.39
CA PHE A 76 -7.95 -10.64 3.95
C PHE A 76 -8.29 -9.52 4.94
N TYR A 77 -7.28 -8.77 5.37
CA TYR A 77 -7.44 -7.66 6.31
C TYR A 77 -6.92 -6.36 5.70
N ASN A 78 -7.82 -5.42 5.48
CA ASN A 78 -7.45 -4.07 5.03
C ASN A 78 -7.11 -3.21 6.25
N SER A 79 -5.84 -2.96 6.47
CA SER A 79 -5.29 -2.10 7.52
C SER A 79 -4.84 -0.73 6.99
N GLY A 80 -5.34 -0.32 5.83
CA GLY A 80 -5.12 1.02 5.30
C GLY A 80 -5.71 2.09 6.22
N GLN A 81 -5.07 3.26 6.30
CA GLN A 81 -5.54 4.38 7.12
C GLN A 81 -5.40 5.71 6.36
N ALA A 82 -6.53 6.33 6.08
CA ALA A 82 -6.58 7.59 5.32
C ALA A 82 -5.72 8.69 5.96
N GLY A 83 -5.06 9.48 5.11
CA GLY A 83 -4.25 10.63 5.52
C GLY A 83 -2.91 10.28 6.15
N ARG A 84 -2.53 8.99 6.23
CA ARG A 84 -1.27 8.60 6.88
C ARG A 84 -0.12 8.57 5.88
N GLN A 85 1.00 9.12 6.35
CA GLN A 85 2.32 8.93 5.81
C GLN A 85 2.94 7.68 6.43
N HIS A 86 4.01 7.14 5.88
CA HIS A 86 4.75 6.05 6.52
C HIS A 86 5.12 6.41 7.97
N ARG A 87 5.71 7.59 8.17
CA ARG A 87 6.10 8.07 9.50
C ARG A 87 4.93 8.09 10.49
N SER A 88 3.79 8.69 10.13
CA SER A 88 2.66 8.80 11.05
C SER A 88 2.00 7.45 11.30
N TYR A 89 1.92 6.58 10.31
CA TYR A 89 1.43 5.22 10.49
C TYR A 89 2.27 4.42 11.49
N TYR A 90 3.60 4.66 11.51
CA TYR A 90 4.49 4.09 12.51
C TYR A 90 4.30 4.73 13.89
N THR A 91 4.40 6.07 13.98
CA THR A 91 4.42 6.80 15.26
C THR A 91 3.08 6.79 15.99
N GLU A 92 1.96 6.62 15.29
CA GLU A 92 0.62 6.47 15.86
C GLU A 92 0.33 5.01 16.30
N GLY A 93 1.28 4.09 16.17
CA GLY A 93 1.12 2.69 16.57
C GLY A 93 0.26 1.85 15.64
N LEU A 94 -0.09 2.34 14.44
CA LEU A 94 -0.93 1.59 13.49
C LEU A 94 -0.19 0.35 12.97
N LEU A 95 1.12 0.47 12.71
CA LEU A 95 1.96 -0.68 12.38
C LEU A 95 1.93 -1.71 13.51
N ASN A 96 2.07 -1.27 14.77
CA ASN A 96 2.03 -2.18 15.93
C ASN A 96 0.71 -2.97 15.99
N ASN A 97 -0.42 -2.33 15.67
CA ASN A 97 -1.72 -3.03 15.62
C ASN A 97 -1.71 -4.17 14.60
N VAL A 98 -1.12 -3.95 13.42
CA VAL A 98 -0.94 -4.99 12.40
C VAL A 98 -0.01 -6.08 12.91
N LEU A 99 1.16 -5.72 13.45
CA LEU A 99 2.13 -6.67 14.00
C LEU A 99 1.55 -7.53 15.10
N CYS A 100 0.66 -6.97 15.95
CA CYS A 100 -0.06 -7.73 16.97
C CYS A 100 -1.08 -8.72 16.40
N GLY A 101 -1.55 -8.52 15.18
CA GLY A 101 -2.53 -9.38 14.51
C GLY A 101 -1.92 -10.50 13.67
N ILE A 102 -0.79 -10.23 13.00
CA ILE A 102 -0.15 -11.19 12.09
C ILE A 102 0.38 -12.42 12.82
N LYS A 103 0.40 -13.53 12.10
CA LYS A 103 0.93 -14.82 12.55
C LYS A 103 2.05 -15.29 11.64
N PRO A 104 2.94 -16.18 12.11
CA PRO A 104 3.94 -16.77 11.25
C PRO A 104 3.32 -17.40 9.99
N GLY A 105 3.91 -17.08 8.84
CA GLY A 105 3.43 -17.52 7.53
C GLY A 105 2.40 -16.58 6.87
N ASP A 106 1.82 -15.63 7.58
CA ASP A 106 0.94 -14.62 6.99
C ASP A 106 1.69 -13.77 5.94
N VAL A 107 0.94 -13.11 5.09
CA VAL A 107 1.45 -12.21 4.06
C VAL A 107 1.01 -10.78 4.37
N VAL A 108 1.92 -9.83 4.29
CA VAL A 108 1.62 -8.41 4.45
C VAL A 108 2.03 -7.66 3.20
N SER A 109 1.11 -6.97 2.55
CA SER A 109 1.42 -6.04 1.48
C SER A 109 1.56 -4.62 2.02
N ILE A 110 2.67 -3.97 1.67
CA ILE A 110 2.89 -2.54 1.88
C ILE A 110 2.64 -1.87 0.54
N SER A 111 1.52 -1.17 0.41
CA SER A 111 1.11 -0.55 -0.86
C SER A 111 0.26 0.69 -0.64
N GLY A 112 0.20 1.56 -1.65
CA GLY A 112 -0.62 2.76 -1.58
C GLY A 112 -0.11 3.84 -0.62
N MET A 113 1.10 3.71 -0.09
CA MET A 113 1.78 4.78 0.64
C MET A 113 2.53 5.69 -0.34
N GLY A 114 2.75 6.94 0.03
CA GLY A 114 3.42 7.95 -0.79
C GLY A 114 2.56 9.15 -1.17
N THR A 115 1.23 8.99 -1.23
CA THR A 115 0.32 10.12 -1.55
C THR A 115 0.37 11.21 -0.50
N ASN A 116 0.47 10.83 0.76
CA ASN A 116 0.50 11.75 1.89
C ASN A 116 1.92 12.09 2.38
N ASP A 117 2.94 11.43 1.86
CA ASP A 117 4.35 11.59 2.30
C ASP A 117 5.01 12.87 1.75
N THR A 118 4.23 13.92 1.51
CA THR A 118 4.66 15.17 0.86
C THR A 118 5.76 15.93 1.61
N SER A 119 5.92 15.67 2.90
CA SER A 119 6.96 16.27 3.75
C SER A 119 8.16 15.33 4.01
N SER A 120 8.07 14.09 3.57
CA SER A 120 9.16 13.12 3.77
C SER A 120 10.20 13.24 2.67
N THR A 121 11.46 13.08 3.03
CA THR A 121 12.53 12.89 2.04
C THR A 121 12.43 11.48 1.44
N LYS A 122 13.09 11.26 0.30
CA LYS A 122 13.20 9.93 -0.31
C LYS A 122 13.85 8.94 0.65
N ASP A 123 14.87 9.38 1.38
CA ASP A 123 15.62 8.53 2.31
C ASP A 123 14.77 8.15 3.53
N GLU A 124 14.03 9.09 4.12
CA GLU A 124 13.07 8.78 5.18
C GLU A 124 11.99 7.79 4.70
N PHE A 125 11.48 7.96 3.49
CA PHE A 125 10.51 7.03 2.93
C PHE A 125 11.08 5.60 2.79
N LYS A 126 12.34 5.48 2.34
CA LYS A 126 13.06 4.19 2.28
C LYS A 126 13.29 3.62 3.67
N GLU A 127 13.70 4.45 4.63
CA GLU A 127 13.93 4.05 6.02
C GLU A 127 12.68 3.43 6.63
N TYR A 128 11.53 4.10 6.55
CA TYR A 128 10.28 3.55 7.11
C TYR A 128 9.82 2.27 6.40
N ASN A 129 9.99 2.16 5.07
CA ASN A 129 9.73 0.89 4.39
C ASN A 129 10.61 -0.24 4.92
N ASN A 130 11.88 0.04 5.17
CA ASN A 130 12.81 -0.93 5.75
C ASN A 130 12.41 -1.35 7.16
N ILE A 131 12.02 -0.40 8.02
CA ILE A 131 11.49 -0.67 9.35
C ILE A 131 10.27 -1.59 9.27
N TYR A 132 9.33 -1.31 8.36
CA TYR A 132 8.12 -2.13 8.18
C TYR A 132 8.46 -3.55 7.76
N ILE A 133 9.33 -3.69 6.76
CA ILE A 133 9.77 -5.00 6.26
C ILE A 133 10.39 -5.82 7.40
N ASP A 134 11.32 -5.22 8.16
CA ASP A 134 12.03 -5.92 9.22
C ASP A 134 11.11 -6.28 10.39
N ALA A 135 10.18 -5.39 10.75
CA ALA A 135 9.18 -5.66 11.77
C ALA A 135 8.23 -6.81 11.39
N ILE A 136 7.75 -6.82 10.15
CA ILE A 136 6.87 -7.88 9.63
C ILE A 136 7.61 -9.22 9.59
N LYS A 137 8.87 -9.22 9.14
CA LYS A 137 9.72 -10.41 9.14
C LYS A 137 9.97 -10.96 10.54
N ALA A 138 10.20 -10.08 11.52
CA ALA A 138 10.39 -10.47 12.91
C ALA A 138 9.16 -11.21 13.48
N MET A 139 7.98 -10.95 12.94
CA MET A 139 6.74 -11.68 13.28
C MET A 139 6.59 -13.01 12.50
N GLY A 140 7.56 -13.38 11.66
CA GLY A 140 7.52 -14.59 10.84
C GLY A 140 6.63 -14.51 9.60
N ALA A 141 6.21 -13.30 9.21
CA ALA A 141 5.37 -13.08 8.04
C ALA A 141 6.20 -12.77 6.78
N LYS A 142 5.55 -12.86 5.63
CA LYS A 142 6.10 -12.53 4.31
C LYS A 142 5.65 -11.14 3.87
N VAL A 143 6.43 -10.51 3.00
CA VAL A 143 6.16 -9.15 2.52
C VAL A 143 5.92 -9.13 1.02
N ILE A 144 4.92 -8.37 0.59
CA ILE A 144 4.74 -7.93 -0.80
C ILE A 144 4.88 -6.41 -0.82
N LEU A 145 5.74 -5.89 -1.68
CA LEU A 145 5.85 -4.45 -1.88
C LEU A 145 4.99 -4.02 -3.07
N GLY A 146 4.26 -2.94 -2.92
CA GLY A 146 3.52 -2.30 -3.99
C GLY A 146 4.13 -0.95 -4.36
N SER A 147 4.22 -0.64 -5.65
CA SER A 147 4.60 0.69 -6.05
C SER A 147 3.54 1.71 -5.61
N TYR A 148 3.93 2.99 -5.66
CA TYR A 148 3.03 4.11 -5.40
C TYR A 148 1.78 4.02 -6.29
N THR A 149 0.60 4.30 -5.70
CA THR A 149 -0.64 4.45 -6.48
C THR A 149 -0.60 5.83 -7.14
N PRO A 150 -0.48 5.92 -8.47
CA PRO A 150 -0.36 7.20 -9.11
C PRO A 150 -1.64 8.00 -8.91
N THR A 151 -1.48 9.26 -8.51
CA THR A 151 -2.58 10.21 -8.43
C THR A 151 -2.59 11.06 -9.70
N GLY A 152 -3.67 10.99 -10.45
CA GLY A 152 -3.89 11.91 -11.55
C GLY A 152 -4.09 13.33 -10.99
N ASN A 153 -3.33 14.29 -11.48
CA ASN A 153 -3.56 15.68 -11.13
C ASN A 153 -4.70 16.22 -12.01
N TYR A 154 -5.93 15.91 -11.62
CA TYR A 154 -7.14 16.24 -12.37
C TYR A 154 -7.46 17.76 -12.42
N GLY A 155 -6.62 18.60 -11.81
CA GLY A 155 -6.91 20.01 -11.60
C GLY A 155 -6.33 21.00 -12.61
N SER A 156 -5.31 20.65 -13.41
CA SER A 156 -4.71 21.56 -14.39
C SER A 156 -4.68 20.97 -15.78
N THR A 157 -4.99 21.77 -16.77
CA THR A 157 -4.97 21.40 -18.19
C THR A 157 -3.57 21.04 -18.69
N GLN A 158 -2.52 21.44 -17.98
CA GLN A 158 -1.12 21.18 -18.34
C GLN A 158 -0.58 19.85 -17.77
N ASP A 159 -1.23 19.26 -16.77
CA ASP A 159 -0.70 18.13 -15.99
C ASP A 159 -1.51 16.82 -16.13
N LYS A 160 -2.41 16.74 -17.09
CA LYS A 160 -3.30 15.56 -17.22
C LYS A 160 -2.63 14.30 -17.79
N GLY A 161 -1.32 14.28 -17.98
CA GLY A 161 -0.63 13.11 -18.52
C GLY A 161 -0.94 12.82 -19.99
N TYR A 162 -1.65 13.71 -20.68
CA TYR A 162 -1.97 13.58 -22.10
C TYR A 162 -0.89 14.21 -22.98
N ASP A 163 -0.59 13.58 -24.09
CA ASP A 163 0.21 14.18 -25.12
C ASP A 163 -0.61 15.28 -25.83
N ALA A 164 -0.10 16.50 -25.90
CA ALA A 164 -0.76 17.60 -26.59
C ALA A 164 -1.00 17.28 -28.09
N ASP A 165 -0.13 16.48 -28.67
CA ASP A 165 -0.15 16.11 -30.10
C ASP A 165 -0.79 14.73 -30.34
N ASN A 166 -0.89 13.89 -29.29
CA ASN A 166 -1.51 12.58 -29.34
C ASN A 166 -2.50 12.42 -28.19
N VAL A 167 -3.66 11.86 -28.47
CA VAL A 167 -4.70 11.57 -27.47
C VAL A 167 -4.26 10.49 -26.45
N LEU A 168 -3.04 10.04 -26.57
CA LEU A 168 -2.52 8.98 -25.72
C LEU A 168 -2.13 9.55 -24.36
N PHE A 169 -2.56 8.87 -23.35
CA PHE A 169 -2.14 9.09 -21.99
C PHE A 169 -0.61 8.97 -21.86
N LYS A 170 0.05 10.00 -21.34
CA LYS A 170 1.53 10.03 -21.22
C LYS A 170 2.09 9.20 -20.05
N GLY A 171 1.22 8.52 -19.34
CA GLY A 171 1.54 7.85 -18.09
C GLY A 171 1.09 8.68 -16.88
N MET A 172 0.80 7.98 -15.80
CA MET A 172 0.52 8.63 -14.54
C MET A 172 1.83 9.13 -13.94
N ARG A 173 1.82 10.32 -13.33
CA ARG A 173 3.01 10.87 -12.68
C ARG A 173 3.55 9.87 -11.65
N THR A 174 4.74 9.35 -11.90
CA THR A 174 5.52 8.69 -10.88
C THR A 174 6.21 9.78 -10.05
N ASN A 175 6.15 9.66 -8.74
CA ASN A 175 6.89 10.55 -7.85
C ASN A 175 8.19 9.89 -7.38
N SER A 176 8.98 10.62 -6.60
CA SER A 176 10.23 10.11 -6.02
C SER A 176 10.03 8.88 -5.14
N TYR A 177 8.83 8.68 -4.58
CA TYR A 177 8.48 7.55 -3.73
C TYR A 177 8.27 6.26 -4.52
N ASP A 178 7.80 6.33 -5.78
CA ASP A 178 7.77 5.17 -6.65
C ASP A 178 9.19 4.66 -6.93
N THR A 179 10.12 5.57 -7.20
CA THR A 179 11.53 5.23 -7.35
C THR A 179 12.11 4.66 -6.05
N ALA A 180 11.79 5.26 -4.91
CA ALA A 180 12.26 4.83 -3.59
C ALA A 180 11.85 3.40 -3.25
N ILE A 181 10.58 3.04 -3.46
CA ILE A 181 10.11 1.68 -3.14
C ILE A 181 10.71 0.62 -4.07
N ARG A 182 10.97 0.97 -5.34
CA ARG A 182 11.68 0.08 -6.28
C ARG A 182 13.13 -0.11 -5.87
N GLU A 183 13.79 0.94 -5.39
CA GLU A 183 15.15 0.83 -4.84
C GLU A 183 15.17 -0.08 -3.61
N VAL A 184 14.24 0.09 -2.66
CA VAL A 184 14.13 -0.80 -1.48
C VAL A 184 13.95 -2.25 -1.93
N TYR A 185 13.08 -2.52 -2.90
CA TYR A 185 12.89 -3.86 -3.43
C TYR A 185 14.18 -4.44 -4.03
N ASN A 186 14.89 -3.66 -4.84
CA ASN A 186 16.13 -4.08 -5.49
C ASN A 186 17.28 -4.28 -4.49
N GLU A 187 17.42 -3.38 -3.50
CA GLU A 187 18.43 -3.48 -2.44
C GLU A 187 18.21 -4.73 -1.57
N ARG A 188 16.97 -5.20 -1.47
CA ARG A 188 16.59 -6.41 -0.73
C ARG A 188 16.31 -7.62 -1.62
N ALA A 189 16.85 -7.66 -2.83
CA ALA A 189 16.57 -8.74 -3.80
C ALA A 189 16.91 -10.15 -3.28
N ASN A 190 17.82 -10.28 -2.32
CA ASN A 190 18.19 -11.55 -1.69
C ASN A 190 17.36 -11.88 -0.42
N ASP A 191 16.42 -11.01 -0.04
CA ASP A 191 15.57 -11.25 1.13
C ASP A 191 14.40 -12.18 0.77
N THR A 192 14.53 -13.44 1.14
CA THR A 192 13.51 -14.48 0.85
C THR A 192 12.17 -14.26 1.54
N ASN A 193 12.06 -13.28 2.44
CA ASN A 193 10.78 -12.90 3.03
C ASN A 193 10.02 -11.89 2.19
N ILE A 194 10.68 -11.19 1.25
CA ILE A 194 10.01 -10.36 0.25
C ILE A 194 9.65 -11.27 -0.93
N ILE A 195 8.38 -11.65 -1.01
CA ILE A 195 7.91 -12.65 -1.96
C ILE A 195 7.38 -12.04 -3.27
N GLY A 196 7.32 -10.73 -3.39
CA GLY A 196 6.90 -10.09 -4.62
C GLY A 196 6.91 -8.57 -4.59
N PHE A 197 6.86 -8.01 -5.78
CA PHE A 197 6.66 -6.60 -6.05
C PHE A 197 5.50 -6.43 -7.03
N VAL A 198 4.53 -5.59 -6.68
CA VAL A 198 3.39 -5.26 -7.54
C VAL A 198 3.56 -3.84 -8.08
N ASP A 199 3.74 -3.72 -9.38
CA ASP A 199 3.86 -2.45 -10.07
C ASP A 199 2.48 -1.82 -10.32
N ILE A 200 1.90 -1.25 -9.27
CA ILE A 200 0.57 -0.63 -9.30
C ILE A 200 0.55 0.53 -10.28
N GLY A 201 1.61 1.32 -10.32
CA GLY A 201 1.75 2.44 -11.24
C GLY A 201 1.64 2.01 -12.70
N LYS A 202 2.37 0.97 -13.08
CA LYS A 202 2.33 0.42 -14.43
C LYS A 202 0.98 -0.22 -14.79
N ILE A 203 0.36 -0.89 -13.81
CA ILE A 203 -0.98 -1.48 -14.00
C ILE A 203 -2.00 -0.38 -14.25
N ALA A 204 -2.01 0.66 -13.41
CA ALA A 204 -2.90 1.79 -13.54
C ALA A 204 -2.69 2.52 -14.89
N ASP A 205 -1.45 2.76 -15.27
CA ASP A 205 -1.07 3.38 -16.55
C ASP A 205 -1.61 2.61 -17.74
N ASN A 206 -1.45 1.29 -17.75
CA ASN A 206 -1.97 0.43 -18.81
C ASN A 206 -3.51 0.48 -18.90
N VAL A 207 -4.20 0.44 -17.75
CA VAL A 207 -5.67 0.49 -17.71
C VAL A 207 -6.17 1.84 -18.23
N MET A 208 -5.62 2.93 -17.73
CA MET A 208 -6.00 4.29 -18.14
C MET A 208 -5.71 4.54 -19.62
N THR A 209 -4.54 4.13 -20.12
CA THR A 209 -4.19 4.28 -21.54
C THR A 209 -5.18 3.53 -22.44
N ASN A 210 -5.58 2.33 -22.07
CA ASN A 210 -6.54 1.55 -22.81
C ASN A 210 -7.96 2.17 -22.79
N ASP A 211 -8.38 2.70 -21.62
CA ASP A 211 -9.69 3.35 -21.48
C ASP A 211 -9.75 4.65 -22.32
N VAL A 212 -8.76 5.52 -22.22
CA VAL A 212 -8.65 6.76 -22.99
C VAL A 212 -8.67 6.45 -24.50
N ARG A 213 -7.90 5.46 -24.94
CA ARG A 213 -7.84 5.05 -26.35
C ARG A 213 -9.20 4.50 -26.83
N THR A 214 -9.88 3.75 -25.99
CA THR A 214 -11.19 3.19 -26.31
C THR A 214 -12.23 4.30 -26.47
N VAL A 215 -12.27 5.28 -25.57
CA VAL A 215 -13.19 6.41 -25.64
C VAL A 215 -12.93 7.26 -26.89
N TYR A 216 -11.65 7.53 -27.20
CA TYR A 216 -11.27 8.25 -28.41
C TYR A 216 -11.73 7.54 -29.68
N ASN A 217 -11.40 6.26 -29.83
CA ASN A 217 -11.76 5.48 -31.01
C ASN A 217 -13.28 5.38 -31.19
N THR A 218 -14.02 5.20 -30.09
CA THR A 218 -15.48 5.18 -30.10
C THR A 218 -16.07 6.52 -30.57
N ALA A 219 -15.48 7.64 -30.13
CA ALA A 219 -15.92 8.95 -30.55
C ALA A 219 -15.65 9.19 -32.06
N ILE A 220 -14.50 8.81 -32.58
CA ILE A 220 -14.20 8.86 -34.02
C ILE A 220 -15.18 7.98 -34.80
N GLN A 221 -15.44 6.74 -34.39
CA GLN A 221 -16.37 5.84 -35.04
C GLN A 221 -17.84 6.36 -35.03
N SER A 222 -18.20 7.17 -34.03
CA SER A 222 -19.50 7.85 -33.95
C SER A 222 -19.58 9.13 -34.79
N GLY A 223 -18.56 9.43 -35.61
CA GLY A 223 -18.54 10.57 -36.52
C GLY A 223 -18.07 11.90 -35.91
N LYS A 224 -17.50 11.88 -34.68
CA LYS A 224 -16.87 13.06 -34.12
C LYS A 224 -15.55 13.38 -34.81
N ASN A 225 -15.29 14.68 -34.96
CA ASN A 225 -13.98 15.09 -35.43
C ASN A 225 -12.89 14.82 -34.37
N GLU A 226 -11.63 14.94 -34.75
CA GLU A 226 -10.51 14.63 -33.89
C GLU A 226 -10.44 15.48 -32.62
N ILE A 227 -10.81 16.75 -32.69
CA ILE A 227 -10.83 17.67 -31.55
C ILE A 227 -11.89 17.26 -30.53
N GLU A 228 -13.09 16.93 -30.99
CA GLU A 228 -14.19 16.46 -30.14
C GLU A 228 -13.89 15.09 -29.52
N ALA A 229 -13.25 14.19 -30.27
CA ALA A 229 -12.85 12.89 -29.77
C ALA A 229 -11.78 13.00 -28.68
N ARG A 230 -10.79 13.92 -28.86
CA ARG A 230 -9.78 14.23 -27.86
C ARG A 230 -10.39 14.80 -26.59
N ALA A 231 -11.29 15.81 -26.74
CA ALA A 231 -11.98 16.40 -25.60
C ALA A 231 -12.72 15.32 -24.78
N LYS A 232 -13.45 14.42 -25.46
CA LYS A 232 -14.17 13.34 -24.79
C LYS A 232 -13.27 12.31 -24.09
N ALA A 233 -12.14 12.00 -24.69
CA ALA A 233 -11.15 11.10 -24.07
C ALA A 233 -10.49 11.73 -22.83
N GLN A 234 -10.38 13.06 -22.78
CA GLN A 234 -9.83 13.83 -21.65
C GLN A 234 -10.78 13.95 -20.45
N GLU A 235 -12.06 13.62 -20.61
CA GLU A 235 -13.04 13.59 -19.52
C GLU A 235 -12.88 12.36 -18.59
N ARG A 236 -12.03 11.39 -18.97
CA ARG A 236 -11.72 10.18 -18.20
C ARG A 236 -10.56 10.42 -17.23
#